data_824b07be4ca66a3386ee77e65e2b9ced
#
_entry.id   824b07be4ca66a3386ee77e65e2b9ced
#
_cell.length_a   1.000
_cell.length_b   1.000
_cell.length_c   1.000
_cell.angle_alpha   90.00
_cell.angle_beta   90.00
_cell.angle_gamma   90.00
#
_symmetry.space_group_name_H-M   'P 1'
#
loop_
_entity.id
_entity.type
_entity.pdbx_description
1 polymer ?
#
loop_
_entity_poly.entity_id
_entity_poly.type
_entity_poly.pdbx_seq_one_letter_code
_entity_poly.pdbx_strand_id
1 'polypeptide(L)'
;LVLPYGQVSASGQISTSGQTAPQAASVTRSGFGDPALRLAVNLHGAPAQTPEQFRAYRQDTIVGASLVVTAPWGQYDSSKLVNIGTNRWSFKPEVGVSQALGPWILEGALGVTFFTENDDFAGGHTRKQDPLYAAQAHVIYYFDPGLWGALDLTYYAGGRTSVDGALNNDLQQNSRWGGTLGKSLDPRNSLKAYFSSGVSARTGTKFNTAGLAWQHLWGAGL
;
A
#
# COMPACT_ATOMS: atom_id res chain seq x y z
N LEU A 1 -7.09 11.16 1.39
CA LEU A 1 -8.16 10.22 1.05
C LEU A 1 -7.78 9.49 -0.24
N VAL A 2 -7.90 8.17 -0.25
CA VAL A 2 -7.71 7.31 -1.42
C VAL A 2 -9.05 6.64 -1.74
N LEU A 3 -9.48 6.73 -2.99
CA LEU A 3 -10.69 6.08 -3.50
C LEU A 3 -10.25 5.15 -4.64
N PRO A 4 -9.97 3.86 -4.36
CA PRO A 4 -9.51 2.94 -5.38
C PRO A 4 -10.67 2.51 -6.29
N TYR A 5 -10.43 2.44 -7.59
CA TYR A 5 -11.28 1.75 -8.54
C TYR A 5 -10.42 0.75 -9.31
N GLY A 6 -10.89 -0.46 -9.47
CA GLY A 6 -10.10 -1.50 -10.10
C GLY A 6 -10.93 -2.55 -10.82
N GLN A 7 -10.23 -3.34 -11.62
CA GLN A 7 -10.74 -4.54 -12.22
C GLN A 7 -9.84 -5.71 -11.83
N VAL A 8 -10.46 -6.79 -11.37
CA VAL A 8 -9.78 -8.04 -11.05
C VAL A 8 -10.33 -9.13 -11.97
N SER A 9 -9.41 -9.85 -12.60
CA SER A 9 -9.73 -11.07 -13.34
C SER A 9 -9.03 -12.26 -12.68
N ALA A 10 -9.78 -13.30 -12.39
CA ALA A 10 -9.26 -14.54 -11.84
C ALA A 10 -9.71 -15.70 -12.72
N SER A 11 -8.81 -16.68 -12.91
CA SER A 11 -9.12 -17.94 -13.59
C SER A 11 -8.62 -19.10 -12.74
N GLY A 12 -9.35 -20.20 -12.76
CA GLY A 12 -9.02 -21.38 -11.99
C GLY A 12 -9.81 -22.60 -12.46
N GLN A 13 -9.62 -23.70 -11.75
CA GLN A 13 -10.39 -24.92 -11.96
C GLN A 13 -11.31 -25.13 -10.76
N ILE A 14 -12.58 -25.42 -11.03
CA ILE A 14 -13.55 -25.72 -10.00
C ILE A 14 -13.80 -27.26 -10.06
N SER A 15 -13.58 -27.91 -8.92
CA SER A 15 -13.95 -29.33 -8.74
C SER A 15 -15.21 -29.36 -7.88
N THR A 16 -16.29 -29.84 -8.44
CA THR A 16 -17.55 -30.07 -7.72
C THR A 16 -17.66 -31.54 -7.36
N SER A 17 -18.12 -31.83 -6.15
CA SER A 17 -18.36 -33.22 -5.70
C SER A 17 -19.31 -33.94 -6.68
N GLY A 18 -18.85 -35.06 -7.24
CA GLY A 18 -19.60 -35.83 -8.24
C GLY A 18 -19.19 -35.62 -9.71
N GLN A 19 -18.25 -34.71 -10.00
CA GLN A 19 -17.68 -34.53 -11.34
C GLN A 19 -16.33 -35.23 -11.47
N THR A 20 -16.10 -35.89 -12.61
CA THR A 20 -14.89 -36.68 -12.91
C THR A 20 -13.73 -35.82 -13.40
N ALA A 21 -13.95 -34.55 -13.78
CA ALA A 21 -12.91 -33.63 -14.22
C ALA A 21 -13.17 -32.20 -13.73
N PRO A 22 -12.11 -31.46 -13.35
CA PRO A 22 -12.21 -30.05 -13.01
C PRO A 22 -12.69 -29.22 -14.22
N GLN A 23 -13.59 -28.29 -13.98
CA GLN A 23 -14.02 -27.33 -15.02
C GLN A 23 -13.24 -26.02 -14.89
N ALA A 24 -12.77 -25.49 -16.01
CA ALA A 24 -12.19 -24.18 -16.07
C ALA A 24 -13.25 -23.11 -15.81
N ALA A 25 -12.98 -22.21 -14.89
CA ALA A 25 -13.83 -21.07 -14.58
C ALA A 25 -13.01 -19.80 -14.61
N SER A 26 -13.61 -18.73 -15.12
CA SER A 26 -13.04 -17.39 -15.06
C SER A 26 -14.08 -16.40 -14.56
N VAL A 27 -13.62 -15.40 -13.82
CA VAL A 27 -14.46 -14.31 -13.33
C VAL A 27 -13.73 -12.99 -13.50
N THR A 28 -14.43 -11.97 -13.96
CA THR A 28 -13.94 -10.59 -14.00
C THR A 28 -14.90 -9.73 -13.20
N ARG A 29 -14.35 -8.89 -12.33
CA ARG A 29 -15.10 -7.92 -11.52
C ARG A 29 -14.43 -6.56 -11.59
N SER A 30 -15.23 -5.52 -11.68
CA SER A 30 -14.75 -4.13 -11.61
C SER A 30 -15.63 -3.34 -10.64
N GLY A 31 -15.04 -2.36 -9.96
CA GLY A 31 -15.76 -1.50 -9.04
C GLY A 31 -14.84 -0.74 -8.11
N PHE A 32 -15.45 -0.03 -7.17
CA PHE A 32 -14.71 0.66 -6.13
C PHE A 32 -14.20 -0.32 -5.09
N GLY A 33 -12.93 -0.16 -4.70
CA GLY A 33 -12.35 -0.82 -3.55
C GLY A 33 -12.61 -0.05 -2.26
N ASP A 34 -12.12 -0.59 -1.16
CA ASP A 34 -12.28 0.04 0.15
C ASP A 34 -11.53 1.37 0.21
N PRO A 35 -12.22 2.49 0.53
CA PRO A 35 -11.56 3.78 0.66
C PRO A 35 -10.65 3.83 1.88
N ALA A 36 -9.56 4.59 1.77
CA ALA A 36 -8.61 4.75 2.85
C ALA A 36 -8.35 6.23 3.16
N LEU A 37 -8.28 6.55 4.45
CA LEU A 37 -7.84 7.85 4.97
C LEU A 37 -6.49 7.69 5.64
N ARG A 38 -5.51 8.52 5.25
CA ARG A 38 -4.23 8.63 5.95
C ARG A 38 -4.19 9.94 6.71
N LEU A 39 -3.90 9.84 8.00
CA LEU A 39 -3.51 10.94 8.87
C LEU A 39 -2.02 10.80 9.15
N ALA A 40 -1.28 11.91 9.08
CA ALA A 40 0.16 11.91 9.34
C ALA A 40 0.55 13.15 10.12
N VAL A 41 1.55 13.00 10.99
CA VAL A 41 2.13 14.08 11.78
C VAL A 41 3.64 13.95 11.81
N ASN A 42 4.33 15.07 11.65
CA ASN A 42 5.77 15.16 11.90
C ASN A 42 5.98 15.39 13.39
N LEU A 43 6.72 14.52 14.05
CA LEU A 43 7.00 14.55 15.47
C LEU A 43 8.28 15.32 15.77
N HIS A 44 9.24 15.30 14.82
CA HIS A 44 10.52 15.97 14.94
C HIS A 44 11.03 16.40 13.56
N GLY A 45 11.83 17.46 13.50
CA GLY A 45 12.64 17.87 12.34
C GLY A 45 11.89 18.58 11.22
N ALA A 46 10.59 18.73 11.29
CA ALA A 46 9.79 19.46 10.30
C ALA A 46 8.83 20.43 10.99
N PRO A 47 9.33 21.56 11.48
CA PRO A 47 8.51 22.57 12.16
C PRO A 47 7.52 23.21 11.17
N ALA A 48 6.45 23.80 11.71
CA ALA A 48 5.55 24.64 10.92
C ALA A 48 6.34 25.87 10.42
N GLN A 49 6.23 26.15 9.12
CA GLN A 49 7.01 27.19 8.45
C GLN A 49 6.12 28.01 7.52
N THR A 50 6.48 29.27 7.36
CA THR A 50 5.95 30.10 6.27
C THR A 50 6.54 29.64 4.92
N PRO A 51 5.94 29.98 3.77
CA PRO A 51 6.52 29.68 2.46
C PRO A 51 7.95 30.18 2.27
N GLU A 52 8.29 31.33 2.86
CA GLU A 52 9.63 31.92 2.82
C GLU A 52 10.63 31.10 3.64
N GLN A 53 10.25 30.71 4.85
CA GLN A 53 11.07 29.86 5.71
C GLN A 53 11.28 28.48 5.08
N PHE A 54 10.25 27.92 4.44
CA PHE A 54 10.32 26.63 3.76
C PHE A 54 11.29 26.64 2.57
N ARG A 55 11.39 27.75 1.82
CA ARG A 55 12.39 27.87 0.74
C ARG A 55 13.84 27.82 1.24
N ALA A 56 14.07 28.33 2.45
CA ALA A 56 15.39 28.32 3.09
C ALA A 56 15.67 27.05 3.91
N TYR A 57 14.63 26.25 4.15
CA TYR A 57 14.73 25.06 4.98
C TYR A 57 15.67 24.03 4.35
N ARG A 58 16.52 23.46 5.19
CA ARG A 58 17.35 22.31 4.84
C ARG A 58 16.93 21.16 5.74
N GLN A 59 16.49 20.09 5.09
CA GLN A 59 16.14 18.87 5.80
C GLN A 59 17.40 18.31 6.49
N ASP A 60 17.23 17.88 7.73
CA ASP A 60 18.15 17.04 8.47
C ASP A 60 17.41 15.74 8.81
N THR A 61 17.21 15.43 10.07
CA THR A 61 16.43 14.28 10.50
C THR A 61 14.98 14.67 10.69
N ILE A 62 14.07 13.96 10.04
CA ILE A 62 12.62 14.06 10.27
C ILE A 62 12.11 12.74 10.84
N VAL A 63 11.34 12.79 11.93
CA VAL A 63 10.60 11.67 12.48
C VAL A 63 9.13 11.96 12.36
N GLY A 64 8.38 11.02 11.81
CA GLY A 64 6.94 11.14 11.63
C GLY A 64 6.18 9.88 12.03
N ALA A 65 4.90 10.05 12.29
CA ALA A 65 3.97 8.96 12.49
C ALA A 65 2.75 9.14 11.60
N SER A 66 2.14 8.03 11.20
CA SER A 66 0.88 8.06 10.45
C SER A 66 -0.05 6.94 10.89
N LEU A 67 -1.34 7.14 10.63
CA LEU A 67 -2.38 6.14 10.75
C LEU A 67 -3.15 6.09 9.44
N VAL A 68 -3.19 4.92 8.81
CA VAL A 68 -4.09 4.65 7.68
C VAL A 68 -5.28 3.86 8.19
N VAL A 69 -6.48 4.37 7.92
CA VAL A 69 -7.74 3.70 8.22
C VAL A 69 -8.42 3.36 6.91
N THR A 70 -8.73 2.09 6.68
CA THR A 70 -9.45 1.61 5.51
C THR A 70 -10.86 1.18 5.93
N ALA A 71 -11.89 1.73 5.28
CA ALA A 71 -13.29 1.44 5.57
C ALA A 71 -13.82 0.37 4.61
N PRO A 72 -14.70 -0.55 5.06
CA PRO A 72 -15.27 -1.64 4.25
C PRO A 72 -16.42 -1.14 3.34
N TRP A 73 -16.14 -0.13 2.53
CA TRP A 73 -17.15 0.50 1.66
C TRP A 73 -16.94 0.18 0.18
N GLY A 74 -16.00 -0.70 -0.12
CA GLY A 74 -15.78 -1.21 -1.45
C GLY A 74 -16.87 -2.21 -1.89
N GLN A 75 -16.86 -2.54 -3.17
CA GLN A 75 -17.79 -3.50 -3.73
C GLN A 75 -17.54 -4.89 -3.16
N TYR A 76 -18.50 -5.41 -2.42
CA TYR A 76 -18.45 -6.70 -1.78
C TYR A 76 -19.77 -7.47 -1.99
N ASP A 77 -19.66 -8.77 -2.24
CA ASP A 77 -20.78 -9.72 -2.37
C ASP A 77 -20.33 -11.03 -1.72
N SER A 78 -20.91 -11.34 -0.56
CA SER A 78 -20.52 -12.51 0.24
C SER A 78 -20.75 -13.85 -0.46
N SER A 79 -21.66 -13.91 -1.44
CA SER A 79 -21.87 -15.11 -2.24
C SER A 79 -20.73 -15.39 -3.24
N LYS A 80 -19.75 -14.50 -3.34
CA LYS A 80 -18.66 -14.56 -4.32
C LYS A 80 -17.31 -14.73 -3.67
N LEU A 81 -16.46 -15.55 -4.28
CA LEU A 81 -15.08 -15.75 -3.82
C LEU A 81 -14.15 -14.59 -4.16
N VAL A 82 -14.42 -13.87 -5.26
CA VAL A 82 -13.61 -12.73 -5.71
C VAL A 82 -14.38 -11.45 -5.49
N ASN A 83 -13.84 -10.59 -4.67
CA ASN A 83 -14.39 -9.27 -4.33
C ASN A 83 -13.35 -8.17 -4.51
N ILE A 84 -13.79 -6.94 -4.76
CA ILE A 84 -12.95 -5.75 -4.83
C ILE A 84 -12.74 -5.18 -3.42
N GLY A 85 -13.81 -5.09 -2.62
CA GLY A 85 -13.76 -4.73 -1.20
C GLY A 85 -13.47 -5.94 -0.31
N THR A 86 -13.09 -5.68 0.93
CA THR A 86 -12.69 -6.71 1.92
C THR A 86 -13.74 -6.98 2.99
N ASN A 87 -14.78 -6.14 3.07
CA ASN A 87 -15.86 -6.19 4.06
C ASN A 87 -15.35 -6.19 5.51
N ARG A 88 -14.26 -5.46 5.77
CA ARG A 88 -13.70 -5.29 7.11
C ARG A 88 -12.90 -4.00 7.22
N TRP A 89 -12.81 -3.46 8.40
CA TRP A 89 -11.93 -2.35 8.69
C TRP A 89 -10.47 -2.81 8.77
N SER A 90 -9.56 -1.91 8.44
CA SER A 90 -8.16 -2.07 8.80
C SER A 90 -7.56 -0.76 9.32
N PHE A 91 -6.58 -0.89 10.22
CA PHE A 91 -5.89 0.22 10.88
C PHE A 91 -4.40 -0.04 10.80
N LYS A 92 -3.66 0.86 10.14
CA LYS A 92 -2.20 0.75 10.00
C LYS A 92 -1.52 1.95 10.65
N PRO A 93 -1.18 1.90 11.95
CA PRO A 93 -0.17 2.79 12.51
C PRO A 93 1.20 2.51 11.89
N GLU A 94 1.95 3.59 11.67
CA GLU A 94 3.29 3.54 11.08
C GLU A 94 4.15 4.67 11.67
N VAL A 95 5.41 4.39 11.95
CA VAL A 95 6.42 5.37 12.32
C VAL A 95 7.56 5.31 11.32
N GLY A 96 8.09 6.47 10.97
CA GLY A 96 9.17 6.56 10.00
C GLY A 96 10.17 7.64 10.35
N VAL A 97 11.37 7.47 9.81
CA VAL A 97 12.48 8.43 9.89
C VAL A 97 12.99 8.70 8.50
N SER A 98 13.33 9.96 8.23
CA SER A 98 13.96 10.43 7.00
C SER A 98 15.19 11.24 7.36
N GLN A 99 16.36 10.89 6.81
CA GLN A 99 17.64 11.55 7.05
C GLN A 99 18.20 12.06 5.74
N ALA A 100 18.48 13.37 5.66
CA ALA A 100 19.16 13.96 4.52
C ALA A 100 20.68 13.91 4.71
N LEU A 101 21.41 13.52 3.65
CA LEU A 101 22.87 13.39 3.59
C LEU A 101 23.35 13.94 2.24
N GLY A 102 23.49 15.25 2.13
CA GLY A 102 23.82 15.92 0.87
C GLY A 102 22.75 15.65 -0.20
N PRO A 103 23.10 15.06 -1.36
CA PRO A 103 22.14 14.74 -2.41
C PRO A 103 21.29 13.48 -2.13
N TRP A 104 21.59 12.76 -1.02
CA TRP A 104 20.90 11.56 -0.62
C TRP A 104 19.86 11.84 0.44
N ILE A 105 18.74 11.12 0.39
CA ILE A 105 17.83 10.97 1.53
C ILE A 105 17.66 9.48 1.79
N LEU A 106 17.86 9.07 3.04
CA LEU A 106 17.62 7.72 3.53
C LEU A 106 16.35 7.73 4.38
N GLU A 107 15.44 6.83 4.07
CA GLU A 107 14.19 6.71 4.81
C GLU A 107 13.97 5.28 5.29
N GLY A 108 13.40 5.15 6.48
CA GLY A 108 12.97 3.89 7.04
C GLY A 108 11.61 4.04 7.72
N ALA A 109 10.75 3.03 7.60
CA ALA A 109 9.47 3.02 8.27
C ALA A 109 9.10 1.62 8.76
N LEU A 110 8.43 1.56 9.91
CA LEU A 110 7.86 0.36 10.49
C LEU A 110 6.38 0.57 10.73
N GLY A 111 5.58 -0.39 10.33
CA GLY A 111 4.13 -0.34 10.50
C GLY A 111 3.54 -1.70 10.81
N VAL A 112 2.35 -1.69 11.40
CA VAL A 112 1.56 -2.90 11.62
C VAL A 112 0.12 -2.65 11.20
N THR A 113 -0.46 -3.58 10.44
CA THR A 113 -1.88 -3.50 10.07
C THR A 113 -2.68 -4.45 10.93
N PHE A 114 -3.67 -3.91 11.62
CA PHE A 114 -4.70 -4.65 12.34
C PHE A 114 -5.97 -4.71 11.50
N PHE A 115 -6.69 -5.80 11.59
CA PHE A 115 -7.91 -6.06 10.84
C PHE A 115 -9.06 -6.38 11.78
N THR A 116 -10.27 -5.90 11.47
CA THR A 116 -11.48 -6.46 12.08
C THR A 116 -11.85 -7.77 11.38
N GLU A 117 -12.79 -8.50 11.96
CA GLU A 117 -13.34 -9.70 11.34
C GLU A 117 -14.22 -9.32 10.14
N ASN A 118 -14.33 -10.23 9.18
CA ASN A 118 -15.37 -10.24 8.16
C ASN A 118 -16.28 -11.44 8.48
N ASP A 119 -17.45 -11.17 9.02
CA ASP A 119 -18.44 -12.13 9.49
C ASP A 119 -19.43 -12.59 8.41
N ASP A 120 -19.29 -12.08 7.20
CA ASP A 120 -20.08 -12.47 6.03
C ASP A 120 -19.16 -12.90 4.86
N PHE A 121 -18.15 -13.70 5.15
CA PHE A 121 -17.20 -14.19 4.16
C PHE A 121 -17.71 -15.47 3.49
N ALA A 122 -17.73 -15.49 2.13
CA ALA A 122 -18.02 -16.68 1.31
C ALA A 122 -19.30 -17.44 1.74
N GLY A 123 -20.40 -16.70 1.94
CA GLY A 123 -21.69 -17.28 2.28
C GLY A 123 -21.97 -17.37 3.77
N GLY A 124 -21.44 -16.43 4.58
CA GLY A 124 -21.73 -16.29 6.01
C GLY A 124 -20.70 -16.91 6.95
N HIS A 125 -19.50 -17.24 6.43
CA HIS A 125 -18.38 -17.64 7.26
C HIS A 125 -17.69 -16.43 7.91
N THR A 126 -17.03 -16.63 9.04
CA THR A 126 -16.24 -15.58 9.70
C THR A 126 -14.77 -15.72 9.33
N ARG A 127 -14.23 -14.69 8.66
CA ARG A 127 -12.80 -14.61 8.35
C ARG A 127 -12.10 -13.63 9.30
N LYS A 128 -11.02 -14.09 9.93
CA LYS A 128 -10.09 -13.30 10.75
C LYS A 128 -8.74 -13.22 10.08
N GLN A 129 -7.95 -12.22 10.44
CA GLN A 129 -6.55 -12.10 10.02
C GLN A 129 -5.69 -11.58 11.17
N ASP A 130 -4.57 -12.25 11.39
CA ASP A 130 -3.54 -11.81 12.32
C ASP A 130 -2.91 -10.49 11.87
N PRO A 131 -2.29 -9.73 12.77
CA PRO A 131 -1.57 -8.52 12.40
C PRO A 131 -0.52 -8.78 11.31
N LEU A 132 -0.43 -7.83 10.36
CA LEU A 132 0.54 -7.83 9.29
C LEU A 132 1.58 -6.73 9.55
N TYR A 133 2.81 -7.13 9.80
CA TYR A 133 3.94 -6.24 10.01
C TYR A 133 4.56 -5.85 8.68
N ALA A 134 5.03 -4.61 8.57
CA ALA A 134 5.71 -4.09 7.41
C ALA A 134 6.95 -3.30 7.83
N ALA A 135 8.07 -3.53 7.13
CA ALA A 135 9.26 -2.70 7.21
C ALA A 135 9.55 -2.15 5.81
N GLN A 136 9.86 -0.86 5.72
CA GLN A 136 10.15 -0.18 4.47
C GLN A 136 11.46 0.58 4.59
N ALA A 137 12.23 0.60 3.50
CA ALA A 137 13.42 1.41 3.36
C ALA A 137 13.45 2.05 1.98
N HIS A 138 13.85 3.32 1.91
CA HIS A 138 13.98 4.07 0.68
C HIS A 138 15.33 4.76 0.64
N VAL A 139 15.99 4.70 -0.51
CA VAL A 139 17.22 5.43 -0.80
C VAL A 139 16.92 6.35 -1.96
N ILE A 140 16.90 7.64 -1.70
CA ILE A 140 16.56 8.67 -2.67
C ILE A 140 17.83 9.44 -3.03
N TYR A 141 18.00 9.74 -4.31
CA TYR A 141 19.09 10.55 -4.81
C TYR A 141 18.57 11.68 -5.71
N TYR A 142 19.03 12.89 -5.43
CA TYR A 142 18.76 14.07 -6.26
C TYR A 142 19.87 14.25 -7.30
N PHE A 143 19.55 14.02 -8.58
CA PHE A 143 20.49 14.19 -9.71
C PHE A 143 20.69 15.66 -10.03
N ASP A 144 19.59 16.43 -10.00
CA ASP A 144 19.52 17.87 -10.27
C ASP A 144 18.34 18.46 -9.49
N PRO A 145 18.26 19.81 -9.38
CA PRO A 145 17.07 20.47 -8.86
C PRO A 145 15.80 19.98 -9.58
N GLY A 146 14.91 19.34 -8.84
CA GLY A 146 13.65 18.79 -9.35
C GLY A 146 13.75 17.47 -10.14
N LEU A 147 14.93 16.83 -10.23
CA LEU A 147 15.07 15.47 -10.77
C LEU A 147 15.65 14.56 -9.69
N TRP A 148 14.92 13.52 -9.33
CA TRP A 148 15.34 12.57 -8.31
C TRP A 148 14.93 11.14 -8.67
N GLY A 149 15.64 10.19 -8.14
CA GLY A 149 15.30 8.77 -8.22
C GLY A 149 15.33 8.13 -6.86
N ALA A 150 14.58 7.05 -6.69
CA ALA A 150 14.57 6.26 -5.46
C ALA A 150 14.64 4.78 -5.75
N LEU A 151 15.30 4.06 -4.84
CA LEU A 151 15.19 2.62 -4.68
C LEU A 151 14.37 2.33 -3.43
N ASP A 152 13.37 1.49 -3.58
CA ASP A 152 12.37 1.18 -2.56
C ASP A 152 12.47 -0.30 -2.20
N LEU A 153 12.51 -0.62 -0.91
CA LEU A 153 12.50 -1.98 -0.39
C LEU A 153 11.37 -2.11 0.63
N THR A 154 10.63 -3.21 0.57
CA THR A 154 9.56 -3.49 1.53
C THR A 154 9.59 -4.97 1.92
N TYR A 155 9.41 -5.24 3.21
CA TYR A 155 9.25 -6.57 3.76
C TYR A 155 7.95 -6.65 4.56
N TYR A 156 7.21 -7.75 4.36
CA TYR A 156 5.97 -8.05 5.07
C TYR A 156 6.10 -9.36 5.81
N ALA A 157 5.59 -9.42 7.06
CA ALA A 157 5.56 -10.62 7.88
C ALA A 157 4.26 -10.71 8.69
N GLY A 158 3.69 -11.91 8.82
CA GLY A 158 2.45 -12.14 9.57
C GLY A 158 1.22 -12.26 8.67
N GLY A 159 0.08 -11.74 9.13
CA GLY A 159 -1.14 -11.67 8.35
C GLY A 159 -1.78 -13.02 8.00
N ARG A 160 -1.50 -14.09 8.79
CA ARG A 160 -2.18 -15.38 8.60
C ARG A 160 -3.68 -15.21 8.79
N THR A 161 -4.47 -15.86 7.94
CA THR A 161 -5.92 -15.83 8.08
C THR A 161 -6.48 -17.11 8.67
N SER A 162 -7.69 -17.01 9.21
CA SER A 162 -8.53 -18.16 9.59
C SER A 162 -9.95 -17.96 9.09
N VAL A 163 -10.64 -19.07 8.83
CA VAL A 163 -12.07 -19.10 8.50
C VAL A 163 -12.74 -20.05 9.50
N ASP A 164 -13.72 -19.55 10.25
CA ASP A 164 -14.43 -20.27 11.31
C ASP A 164 -13.47 -20.95 12.32
N GLY A 165 -12.35 -20.26 12.63
CA GLY A 165 -11.32 -20.78 13.53
C GLY A 165 -10.30 -21.71 12.87
N ALA A 166 -10.53 -22.22 11.66
CA ALA A 166 -9.56 -23.03 10.94
C ALA A 166 -8.48 -22.15 10.31
N LEU A 167 -7.22 -22.38 10.67
CA LEU A 167 -6.07 -21.60 10.17
C LEU A 167 -5.74 -21.96 8.73
N ASN A 168 -5.55 -20.94 7.91
CA ASN A 168 -5.07 -21.10 6.54
C ASN A 168 -3.53 -21.16 6.48
N ASN A 169 -3.01 -21.76 5.42
CA ASN A 169 -1.55 -21.78 5.19
C ASN A 169 -1.12 -20.58 4.34
N ASP A 170 -1.46 -19.36 4.79
CA ASP A 170 -1.27 -18.12 4.07
C ASP A 170 -0.46 -17.07 4.84
N LEU A 171 0.36 -17.51 5.81
CA LEU A 171 1.30 -16.65 6.50
C LEU A 171 2.22 -15.94 5.50
N GLN A 172 2.27 -14.62 5.56
CA GLN A 172 3.09 -13.81 4.70
C GLN A 172 4.53 -13.70 5.24
N GLN A 173 5.50 -13.85 4.35
CA GLN A 173 6.91 -13.54 4.52
C GLN A 173 7.40 -13.11 3.13
N ASN A 174 7.07 -11.88 2.76
CA ASN A 174 7.18 -11.41 1.40
C ASN A 174 8.09 -10.19 1.34
N SER A 175 8.98 -10.14 0.38
CA SER A 175 9.81 -8.97 0.10
C SER A 175 9.53 -8.42 -1.30
N ARG A 176 9.61 -7.11 -1.44
CA ARG A 176 9.44 -6.38 -2.68
C ARG A 176 10.53 -5.34 -2.81
N TRP A 177 10.90 -5.05 -4.05
CA TRP A 177 11.70 -3.89 -4.38
C TRP A 177 10.97 -3.03 -5.41
N GLY A 178 11.34 -1.78 -5.49
CA GLY A 178 10.79 -0.85 -6.46
C GLY A 178 11.80 0.22 -6.82
N GLY A 179 11.51 0.93 -7.88
CA GLY A 179 12.23 2.12 -8.28
C GLY A 179 11.25 3.22 -8.65
N THR A 180 11.61 4.43 -8.32
CA THR A 180 10.82 5.63 -8.60
C THR A 180 11.71 6.68 -9.26
N LEU A 181 11.20 7.36 -10.27
CA LEU A 181 11.80 8.54 -10.89
C LEU A 181 10.80 9.69 -10.84
N GLY A 182 11.23 10.81 -10.28
CA GLY A 182 10.42 12.00 -10.15
C GLY A 182 11.06 13.21 -10.83
N LYS A 183 10.26 14.01 -11.52
CA LYS A 183 10.66 15.25 -12.18
C LYS A 183 9.69 16.37 -11.89
N SER A 184 10.19 17.47 -11.32
CA SER A 184 9.45 18.73 -11.27
C SER A 184 9.47 19.37 -12.64
N LEU A 185 8.30 19.70 -13.18
CA LEU A 185 8.15 20.38 -14.46
C LEU A 185 8.19 21.91 -14.27
N ASP A 186 7.57 22.35 -13.18
CA ASP A 186 7.51 23.72 -12.72
C ASP A 186 7.24 23.74 -11.19
N PRO A 187 7.16 24.90 -10.51
CA PRO A 187 6.93 24.97 -9.05
C PRO A 187 5.61 24.30 -8.58
N ARG A 188 4.66 24.09 -9.48
CA ARG A 188 3.35 23.53 -9.15
C ARG A 188 3.13 22.12 -9.68
N ASN A 189 3.85 21.71 -10.69
CA ASN A 189 3.62 20.45 -11.39
C ASN A 189 4.83 19.53 -11.29
N SER A 190 4.57 18.26 -10.98
CA SER A 190 5.59 17.21 -11.05
C SER A 190 5.00 15.93 -11.63
N LEU A 191 5.87 15.17 -12.28
CA LEU A 191 5.57 13.82 -12.76
C LEU A 191 6.40 12.81 -11.96
N LYS A 192 5.80 11.66 -11.70
CA LYS A 192 6.45 10.53 -11.06
C LYS A 192 6.10 9.24 -11.81
N ALA A 193 7.13 8.49 -12.19
CA ALA A 193 7.01 7.14 -12.71
C ALA A 193 7.54 6.17 -11.66
N TYR A 194 6.88 5.04 -11.46
CA TYR A 194 7.34 4.02 -10.53
C TYR A 194 7.09 2.62 -11.06
N PHE A 195 7.92 1.71 -10.59
CA PHE A 195 7.80 0.28 -10.83
C PHE A 195 8.12 -0.48 -9.55
N SER A 196 7.43 -1.58 -9.29
CA SER A 196 7.81 -2.51 -8.22
C SER A 196 7.53 -3.96 -8.58
N SER A 197 8.34 -4.86 -7.99
CA SER A 197 8.26 -6.31 -8.20
C SER A 197 8.48 -7.07 -6.89
N GLY A 198 7.90 -8.25 -6.78
CA GLY A 198 8.19 -9.18 -5.69
C GLY A 198 9.58 -9.81 -5.86
N VAL A 199 10.37 -9.87 -4.77
CA VAL A 199 11.64 -10.61 -4.73
C VAL A 199 11.38 -12.02 -4.25
N SER A 200 10.75 -12.15 -3.09
CA SER A 200 10.32 -13.42 -2.54
C SER A 200 8.88 -13.33 -2.04
N ALA A 201 8.15 -14.41 -2.18
CA ALA A 201 6.80 -14.52 -1.63
C ALA A 201 6.62 -15.94 -1.11
N ARG A 202 6.40 -16.07 0.20
CA ARG A 202 6.03 -17.36 0.79
C ARG A 202 4.59 -17.72 0.40
N THR A 203 3.71 -16.74 0.49
CA THR A 203 2.29 -16.90 0.20
C THR A 203 1.77 -15.65 -0.49
N GLY A 204 0.89 -15.85 -1.45
CA GLY A 204 0.30 -14.79 -2.25
C GLY A 204 0.92 -14.71 -3.63
N THR A 205 0.39 -13.82 -4.43
CA THR A 205 0.77 -13.66 -5.83
C THR A 205 2.01 -12.79 -5.96
N LYS A 206 3.02 -13.25 -6.70
CA LYS A 206 4.06 -12.36 -7.22
C LYS A 206 3.40 -11.48 -8.29
N PHE A 207 3.39 -10.17 -8.06
CA PHE A 207 2.87 -9.23 -9.03
C PHE A 207 3.86 -8.09 -9.25
N ASN A 208 3.82 -7.55 -10.45
CA ASN A 208 4.51 -6.33 -10.80
C ASN A 208 3.51 -5.17 -10.79
N THR A 209 3.98 -4.00 -10.37
CA THR A 209 3.20 -2.77 -10.42
C THR A 209 4.00 -1.73 -11.17
N ALA A 210 3.36 -1.03 -12.09
CA ALA A 210 3.92 0.15 -12.73
C ALA A 210 2.86 1.26 -12.70
N GLY A 211 3.29 2.49 -12.58
CA GLY A 211 2.38 3.61 -12.57
C GLY A 211 3.04 4.92 -12.93
N LEU A 212 2.18 5.84 -13.35
CA LEU A 212 2.50 7.23 -13.59
C LEU A 212 1.60 8.08 -12.69
N ALA A 213 2.17 9.10 -12.07
CA ALA A 213 1.43 10.06 -11.27
C ALA A 213 1.81 11.48 -11.72
N TRP A 214 0.80 12.31 -11.90
CA TRP A 214 0.93 13.75 -12.02
C TRP A 214 0.45 14.37 -10.71
N GLN A 215 1.28 15.23 -10.16
CA GLN A 215 0.96 15.98 -8.95
C GLN A 215 0.89 17.46 -9.29
N HIS A 216 -0.21 18.07 -8.90
CA HIS A 216 -0.41 19.51 -8.99
C HIS A 216 -0.59 20.13 -7.60
N LEU A 217 0.16 21.17 -7.31
CA LEU A 217 0.08 21.93 -6.07
C LEU A 217 -0.68 23.22 -6.32
N TRP A 218 -1.66 23.52 -5.49
CA TRP A 218 -2.42 24.77 -5.50
C TRP A 218 -2.37 25.42 -4.11
N GLY A 219 -2.39 26.74 -4.08
CA GLY A 219 -2.35 27.51 -2.85
C GLY A 219 -1.68 28.88 -3.03
N ALA A 220 -1.88 29.78 -2.06
CA ALA A 220 -1.22 31.07 -2.03
C ALA A 220 0.24 30.91 -1.61
N GLY A 221 1.17 31.51 -2.35
CA GLY A 221 2.60 31.53 -2.04
C GLY A 221 3.44 30.44 -2.74
N LEU A 222 2.86 29.73 -3.70
CA LEU A 222 3.57 28.78 -4.59
C LEU A 222 3.89 29.43 -5.94
#